data_515274d7fb472936bd531dfef2d063d0
#
_entry.id   515274d7fb472936bd531dfef2d063d0
#
_cell.length_a   1.000
_cell.length_b   1.000
_cell.length_c   1.000
_cell.angle_alpha   90.00
_cell.angle_beta   90.00
_cell.angle_gamma   90.00
#
_symmetry.space_group_name_H-M   'P 1'
#
loop_
_entity.id
_entity.type
_entity.pdbx_description
1 polymer ?
#
loop_
_entity_poly.entity_id
_entity_poly.type
_entity_poly.pdbx_seq_one_letter_code
_entity_poly.pdbx_strand_id
1 'polypeptide(L)'
;FPDALCHYLAIRVQDAVYGVAGMEAGEHPMDSFEYSVLVSMLGEGALAMENRQNIREKEQAALLMEKERLRANLLRTISHDLRTPLTAISGNASNLLSNHSAIDEATRLQIYADIYDDSMWLINLVENLLAVTRIEDGRMNLRMETELVSEVISEALRHVSRQSVEHSITAESTDDFLLARMDARLIVQVIINLVDNAIKYTQKGSRIQILTDKLESDVRIRVTDDGPGIPDEAKPFVFDMCYTGANRIADSRRSLGLGLCLC
;
A
#
# COMPACT_ATOMS: atom_id res chain seq x y z
N PHE A 1 -43.47 30.08 30.17
CA PHE A 1 -43.09 30.49 31.53
C PHE A 1 -42.90 31.99 31.50
N PRO A 2 -43.73 32.81 32.19
CA PRO A 2 -43.63 34.27 32.14
C PRO A 2 -42.37 34.86 32.77
N ASP A 3 -41.62 34.09 33.55
CA ASP A 3 -40.39 34.51 34.22
C ASP A 3 -39.14 33.81 33.64
N ALA A 4 -39.19 33.28 32.43
CA ALA A 4 -38.05 32.63 31.81
C ALA A 4 -37.03 33.69 31.34
N LEU A 5 -35.78 33.59 31.83
CA LEU A 5 -34.66 34.45 31.42
C LEU A 5 -34.23 34.23 29.97
N CYS A 6 -34.66 33.14 29.35
CA CYS A 6 -34.30 32.77 27.97
C CYS A 6 -35.48 32.11 27.26
N HIS A 7 -35.61 32.43 25.96
CA HIS A 7 -36.47 31.73 25.02
C HIS A 7 -35.66 30.66 24.27
N TYR A 8 -36.15 29.42 24.17
CA TYR A 8 -35.52 28.33 23.46
C TYR A 8 -36.36 27.91 22.25
N LEU A 9 -35.74 27.92 21.09
CA LEU A 9 -36.35 27.50 19.82
C LEU A 9 -35.57 26.32 19.23
N ALA A 10 -36.28 25.28 18.84
CA ALA A 10 -35.65 24.15 18.18
C ALA A 10 -35.28 24.49 16.72
N ILE A 11 -34.03 24.23 16.35
CA ILE A 11 -33.55 24.26 14.97
C ILE A 11 -33.86 22.88 14.40
N ARG A 12 -34.95 22.75 13.62
CA ARG A 12 -35.45 21.45 13.14
C ARG A 12 -35.91 21.51 11.70
N VAL A 13 -35.79 20.35 11.03
CA VAL A 13 -36.44 20.08 9.74
C VAL A 13 -37.36 18.89 9.95
N GLN A 14 -38.66 19.09 9.74
CA GLN A 14 -39.73 18.12 10.09
C GLN A 14 -39.59 17.62 11.54
N ASP A 15 -39.29 16.33 11.73
CA ASP A 15 -39.14 15.71 13.05
C ASP A 15 -37.71 15.66 13.59
N ALA A 16 -36.71 15.96 12.72
CA ALA A 16 -35.28 15.95 13.08
C ALA A 16 -34.86 17.27 13.72
N VAL A 17 -34.29 17.22 14.93
CA VAL A 17 -33.75 18.37 15.65
C VAL A 17 -32.24 18.42 15.48
N TYR A 18 -31.74 19.48 14.88
CA TYR A 18 -30.31 19.71 14.61
C TYR A 18 -29.62 20.57 15.68
N GLY A 19 -30.40 21.29 16.47
CA GLY A 19 -29.90 22.12 17.54
C GLY A 19 -31.04 22.88 18.26
N VAL A 20 -30.63 23.68 19.23
CA VAL A 20 -31.53 24.59 19.99
C VAL A 20 -30.89 25.97 20.01
N ALA A 21 -31.62 26.97 19.58
CA ALA A 21 -31.26 28.38 19.74
C ALA A 21 -31.83 28.90 21.05
N GLY A 22 -30.98 29.42 21.94
CA GLY A 22 -31.36 30.13 23.15
C GLY A 22 -31.17 31.65 22.97
N MET A 23 -32.17 32.43 23.38
CA MET A 23 -32.09 33.88 23.37
C MET A 23 -32.47 34.42 24.73
N GLU A 24 -31.74 35.41 25.19
CA GLU A 24 -32.08 36.12 26.44
C GLU A 24 -33.40 36.89 26.26
N ALA A 25 -34.28 36.77 27.20
CA ALA A 25 -35.50 37.55 27.21
C ALA A 25 -35.18 39.00 27.52
N GLY A 26 -35.32 39.88 26.55
CA GLY A 26 -35.11 41.32 26.71
C GLY A 26 -36.23 41.99 27.52
N GLU A 27 -36.06 43.30 27.79
CA GLU A 27 -37.07 44.10 28.53
C GLU A 27 -38.41 44.20 27.78
N HIS A 28 -38.41 43.96 26.44
CA HIS A 28 -39.62 43.95 25.63
C HIS A 28 -39.89 42.56 25.06
N PRO A 29 -41.15 42.07 25.17
CA PRO A 29 -41.49 40.82 24.52
C PRO A 29 -41.39 40.92 22.99
N MET A 30 -40.86 39.88 22.35
CA MET A 30 -40.73 39.78 20.90
C MET A 30 -42.09 39.91 20.23
N ASP A 31 -42.22 40.74 19.22
CA ASP A 31 -43.45 40.86 18.46
C ASP A 31 -43.64 39.67 17.49
N SER A 32 -44.88 39.57 16.93
CA SER A 32 -45.20 38.47 16.02
C SER A 32 -44.40 38.46 14.73
N PHE A 33 -43.91 39.61 14.29
CA PHE A 33 -43.08 39.72 13.07
C PHE A 33 -41.68 39.26 13.37
N GLU A 34 -41.07 39.75 14.46
CA GLU A 34 -39.73 39.33 14.91
C GLU A 34 -39.66 37.84 15.15
N TYR A 35 -40.68 37.25 15.82
CA TYR A 35 -40.76 35.81 16.00
C TYR A 35 -40.85 35.04 14.67
N SER A 36 -41.64 35.51 13.71
CA SER A 36 -41.78 34.89 12.39
C SER A 36 -40.49 34.91 11.59
N VAL A 37 -39.77 36.05 11.62
CA VAL A 37 -38.44 36.18 10.97
C VAL A 37 -37.45 35.22 11.57
N LEU A 38 -37.42 35.15 12.91
CA LEU A 38 -36.49 34.26 13.63
C LEU A 38 -36.75 32.77 13.30
N VAL A 39 -38.01 32.33 13.34
CA VAL A 39 -38.39 30.96 12.99
C VAL A 39 -38.01 30.65 11.54
N SER A 40 -38.18 31.59 10.61
CA SER A 40 -37.75 31.44 9.21
C SER A 40 -36.25 31.27 9.11
N MET A 41 -35.45 32.11 9.76
CA MET A 41 -33.98 32.01 9.77
C MET A 41 -33.48 30.70 10.38
N LEU A 42 -34.10 30.26 11.48
CA LEU A 42 -33.79 28.97 12.12
C LEU A 42 -34.16 27.79 11.21
N GLY A 43 -35.25 27.89 10.45
CA GLY A 43 -35.64 26.91 9.44
C GLY A 43 -34.62 26.81 8.29
N GLU A 44 -34.16 27.94 7.77
CA GLU A 44 -33.12 27.96 6.76
C GLU A 44 -31.78 27.41 7.29
N GLY A 45 -31.42 27.76 8.53
CA GLY A 45 -30.25 27.22 9.21
C GLY A 45 -30.35 25.70 9.42
N ALA A 46 -31.53 25.19 9.82
CA ALA A 46 -31.78 23.77 9.96
C ALA A 46 -31.60 23.01 8.62
N LEU A 47 -32.15 23.55 7.52
CA LEU A 47 -32.01 22.97 6.20
C LEU A 47 -30.55 22.95 5.74
N ALA A 48 -29.79 24.00 6.01
CA ALA A 48 -28.35 24.05 5.71
C ALA A 48 -27.56 23.00 6.52
N MET A 49 -27.91 22.79 7.78
CA MET A 49 -27.31 21.75 8.65
C MET A 49 -27.64 20.35 8.12
N GLU A 50 -28.88 20.09 7.77
CA GLU A 50 -29.33 18.82 7.16
C GLU A 50 -28.58 18.51 5.87
N ASN A 51 -28.52 19.48 4.94
CA ASN A 51 -27.78 19.33 3.70
C ASN A 51 -26.32 19.02 3.94
N ARG A 52 -25.67 19.69 4.88
CA ARG A 52 -24.26 19.46 5.23
C ARG A 52 -24.04 18.07 5.82
N GLN A 53 -24.97 17.59 6.65
CA GLN A 53 -24.91 16.24 7.19
C GLN A 53 -25.10 15.20 6.10
N ASN A 54 -26.09 15.36 5.23
CA ASN A 54 -26.34 14.48 4.09
C ASN A 54 -25.13 14.39 3.12
N ILE A 55 -24.45 15.51 2.87
CA ILE A 55 -23.23 15.53 2.06
C ILE A 55 -22.13 14.72 2.73
N ARG A 56 -21.88 14.92 4.03
CA ARG A 56 -20.88 14.17 4.78
C ARG A 56 -21.16 12.67 4.81
N GLU A 57 -22.41 12.28 5.01
CA GLU A 57 -22.81 10.86 5.02
C GLU A 57 -22.59 10.22 3.63
N LYS A 58 -22.92 10.94 2.55
CA LYS A 58 -22.65 10.49 1.18
C LYS A 58 -21.16 10.37 0.88
N GLU A 59 -20.34 11.33 1.31
CA GLU A 59 -18.89 11.29 1.15
C GLU A 59 -18.29 10.10 1.91
N GLN A 60 -18.73 9.86 3.16
CA GLN A 60 -18.28 8.72 3.96
C GLN A 60 -18.70 7.38 3.33
N ALA A 61 -19.94 7.29 2.86
CA ALA A 61 -20.43 6.08 2.18
C ALA A 61 -19.67 5.82 0.87
N ALA A 62 -19.38 6.87 0.08
CA ALA A 62 -18.59 6.75 -1.14
C ALA A 62 -17.16 6.27 -0.86
N LEU A 63 -16.52 6.83 0.18
CA LEU A 63 -15.17 6.41 0.59
C LEU A 63 -15.14 4.93 1.04
N LEU A 64 -16.16 4.51 1.80
CA LEU A 64 -16.28 3.12 2.25
C LEU A 64 -16.50 2.17 1.06
N MET A 65 -17.38 2.54 0.12
CA MET A 65 -17.61 1.75 -1.10
C MET A 65 -16.34 1.62 -1.95
N GLU A 66 -15.57 2.69 -2.10
CA GLU A 66 -14.32 2.65 -2.86
C GLU A 66 -13.29 1.75 -2.17
N LYS A 67 -13.16 1.83 -0.85
CA LYS A 67 -12.29 0.93 -0.05
C LYS A 67 -12.68 -0.55 -0.24
N GLU A 68 -13.96 -0.88 -0.16
CA GLU A 68 -14.44 -2.25 -0.36
C GLU A 68 -14.23 -2.73 -1.81
N ARG A 69 -14.41 -1.84 -2.80
CA ARG A 69 -14.12 -2.14 -4.21
C ARG A 69 -12.65 -2.45 -4.45
N LEU A 70 -11.76 -1.64 -3.87
CA LEU A 70 -10.30 -1.86 -3.95
C LEU A 70 -9.93 -3.20 -3.32
N ARG A 71 -10.48 -3.50 -2.14
CA ARG A 71 -10.27 -4.78 -1.44
C ARG A 71 -10.74 -5.98 -2.26
N ALA A 72 -11.92 -5.90 -2.87
CA ALA A 72 -12.46 -6.96 -3.72
C ALA A 72 -11.60 -7.17 -4.98
N ASN A 73 -11.15 -6.09 -5.61
CA ASN A 73 -10.25 -6.16 -6.76
C ASN A 73 -8.90 -6.78 -6.38
N LEU A 74 -8.33 -6.39 -5.24
CA LEU A 74 -7.09 -6.94 -4.71
C LEU A 74 -7.21 -8.46 -4.51
N LEU A 75 -8.25 -8.93 -3.80
CA LEU A 75 -8.49 -10.34 -3.57
C LEU A 75 -8.64 -11.14 -4.88
N ARG A 76 -9.31 -10.57 -5.89
CA ARG A 76 -9.45 -11.21 -7.20
C ARG A 76 -8.11 -11.33 -7.92
N THR A 77 -7.29 -10.27 -7.91
CA THR A 77 -5.96 -10.26 -8.53
C THR A 77 -5.04 -11.26 -7.83
N ILE A 78 -5.00 -11.26 -6.49
CA ILE A 78 -4.22 -12.22 -5.70
C ILE A 78 -4.63 -13.65 -6.02
N SER A 79 -5.94 -13.94 -6.05
CA SER A 79 -6.44 -15.30 -6.34
C SER A 79 -6.03 -15.79 -7.73
N HIS A 80 -6.04 -14.90 -8.72
CA HIS A 80 -5.57 -15.22 -10.07
C HIS A 80 -4.07 -15.51 -10.08
N ASP A 81 -3.30 -14.63 -9.45
CA ASP A 81 -1.83 -14.70 -9.49
C ASP A 81 -1.26 -15.82 -8.61
N LEU A 82 -1.96 -16.23 -7.55
CA LEU A 82 -1.65 -17.45 -6.80
C LEU A 82 -1.89 -18.71 -7.62
N ARG A 83 -2.97 -18.74 -8.41
CA ARG A 83 -3.35 -19.95 -9.19
C ARG A 83 -2.30 -20.33 -10.22
N THR A 84 -1.71 -19.36 -10.90
CA THR A 84 -0.76 -19.59 -12.00
C THR A 84 0.49 -20.38 -11.55
N PRO A 85 1.27 -19.93 -10.53
CA PRO A 85 2.42 -20.69 -10.05
C PRO A 85 2.03 -22.02 -9.40
N LEU A 86 0.91 -22.07 -8.68
CA LEU A 86 0.42 -23.34 -8.12
C LEU A 86 0.12 -24.36 -9.20
N THR A 87 -0.46 -23.93 -10.33
CA THR A 87 -0.70 -24.81 -11.47
C THR A 87 0.60 -25.25 -12.12
N ALA A 88 1.59 -24.35 -12.26
CA ALA A 88 2.90 -24.68 -12.80
C ALA A 88 3.66 -25.67 -11.90
N ILE A 89 3.70 -25.43 -10.59
CA ILE A 89 4.31 -26.33 -9.60
C ILE A 89 3.64 -27.72 -9.67
N SER A 90 2.31 -27.77 -9.67
CA SER A 90 1.55 -29.02 -9.73
C SER A 90 1.80 -29.76 -11.04
N GLY A 91 1.80 -29.05 -12.18
CA GLY A 91 2.08 -29.62 -13.50
C GLY A 91 3.50 -30.17 -13.61
N ASN A 92 4.50 -29.41 -13.16
CA ASN A 92 5.89 -29.79 -13.12
C ASN A 92 6.12 -31.03 -12.22
N ALA A 93 5.53 -31.03 -11.03
CA ALA A 93 5.59 -32.17 -10.12
C ALA A 93 4.91 -33.43 -10.72
N SER A 94 3.73 -33.26 -11.34
CA SER A 94 3.03 -34.33 -12.02
C SER A 94 3.84 -34.92 -13.19
N ASN A 95 4.50 -34.06 -13.97
CA ASN A 95 5.37 -34.49 -15.06
C ASN A 95 6.56 -35.33 -14.55
N LEU A 96 7.22 -34.88 -13.48
CA LEU A 96 8.30 -35.63 -12.83
C LEU A 96 7.83 -37.01 -12.32
N LEU A 97 6.62 -37.09 -11.76
CA LEU A 97 6.07 -38.33 -11.25
C LEU A 97 5.70 -39.34 -12.39
N SER A 98 5.11 -38.81 -13.47
CA SER A 98 4.59 -39.66 -14.56
C SER A 98 5.64 -40.06 -15.58
N ASN A 99 6.67 -39.24 -15.82
CA ASN A 99 7.66 -39.40 -16.89
C ASN A 99 9.11 -39.55 -16.40
N HIS A 100 9.29 -39.97 -15.15
CA HIS A 100 10.60 -39.98 -14.46
C HIS A 100 11.72 -40.62 -15.29
N SER A 101 11.47 -41.70 -16.03
CA SER A 101 12.46 -42.43 -16.84
C SER A 101 12.67 -41.85 -18.24
N ALA A 102 11.80 -40.95 -18.70
CA ALA A 102 11.85 -40.37 -20.04
C ALA A 102 12.48 -38.95 -20.04
N ILE A 103 12.65 -38.31 -18.87
CA ILE A 103 13.18 -36.97 -18.73
C ILE A 103 14.69 -37.06 -18.53
N ASP A 104 15.44 -36.33 -19.38
CA ASP A 104 16.91 -36.20 -19.21
C ASP A 104 17.26 -35.41 -17.96
N GLU A 105 18.52 -35.52 -17.50
CA GLU A 105 19.00 -34.89 -16.27
C GLU A 105 18.92 -33.38 -16.34
N ALA A 106 19.23 -32.76 -17.48
CA ALA A 106 19.22 -31.30 -17.62
C ALA A 106 17.79 -30.76 -17.51
N THR A 107 16.84 -31.38 -18.21
CA THR A 107 15.41 -31.03 -18.13
C THR A 107 14.86 -31.24 -16.71
N ARG A 108 15.28 -32.31 -16.02
CA ARG A 108 14.86 -32.60 -14.66
C ARG A 108 15.35 -31.52 -13.68
N LEU A 109 16.60 -31.11 -13.78
CA LEU A 109 17.17 -30.02 -12.99
C LEU A 109 16.45 -28.69 -13.25
N GLN A 110 16.11 -28.42 -14.51
CA GLN A 110 15.33 -27.22 -14.85
C GLN A 110 13.94 -27.24 -14.19
N ILE A 111 13.24 -28.37 -14.24
CA ILE A 111 11.91 -28.50 -13.61
C ILE A 111 12.00 -28.31 -12.08
N TYR A 112 13.03 -28.83 -11.43
CA TYR A 112 13.24 -28.56 -10.00
C TYR A 112 13.51 -27.09 -9.72
N ALA A 113 14.30 -26.41 -10.56
CA ALA A 113 14.54 -24.97 -10.45
C ALA A 113 13.23 -24.18 -10.62
N ASP A 114 12.42 -24.50 -11.61
CA ASP A 114 11.12 -23.85 -11.86
C ASP A 114 10.17 -24.01 -10.68
N ILE A 115 10.06 -25.23 -10.10
CA ILE A 115 9.24 -25.48 -8.90
C ILE A 115 9.73 -24.66 -7.72
N TYR A 116 11.06 -24.57 -7.51
CA TYR A 116 11.66 -23.81 -6.43
C TYR A 116 11.37 -22.32 -6.60
N ASP A 117 11.60 -21.77 -7.78
CA ASP A 117 11.42 -20.35 -8.07
C ASP A 117 9.95 -19.91 -7.94
N ASP A 118 9.00 -20.74 -8.44
CA ASP A 118 7.57 -20.51 -8.25
C ASP A 118 7.15 -20.58 -6.77
N SER A 119 7.76 -21.49 -5.99
CA SER A 119 7.49 -21.61 -4.55
C SER A 119 8.01 -20.39 -3.77
N MET A 120 9.23 -19.92 -4.07
CA MET A 120 9.80 -18.72 -3.45
C MET A 120 9.01 -17.46 -3.80
N TRP A 121 8.54 -17.37 -5.03
CA TRP A 121 7.67 -16.28 -5.45
C TRP A 121 6.35 -16.27 -4.64
N LEU A 122 5.73 -17.44 -4.41
CA LEU A 122 4.52 -17.57 -3.60
C LEU A 122 4.75 -17.16 -2.14
N ILE A 123 5.88 -17.53 -1.56
CA ILE A 123 6.26 -17.14 -0.20
C ILE A 123 6.34 -15.60 -0.12
N ASN A 124 7.09 -14.97 -1.02
CA ASN A 124 7.23 -13.51 -1.06
C ASN A 124 5.88 -12.80 -1.25
N LEU A 125 4.99 -13.37 -2.08
CA LEU A 125 3.64 -12.83 -2.27
C LEU A 125 2.82 -12.85 -0.98
N VAL A 126 2.84 -13.96 -0.24
CA VAL A 126 2.12 -14.10 1.04
C VAL A 126 2.69 -13.13 2.08
N GLU A 127 4.02 -13.01 2.18
CA GLU A 127 4.67 -12.08 3.10
C GLU A 127 4.31 -10.62 2.79
N ASN A 128 4.31 -10.23 1.52
CA ASN A 128 3.89 -8.90 1.08
C ASN A 128 2.42 -8.64 1.44
N LEU A 129 1.53 -9.60 1.25
CA LEU A 129 0.11 -9.49 1.60
C LEU A 129 -0.09 -9.31 3.11
N LEU A 130 0.65 -10.09 3.92
CA LEU A 130 0.62 -9.96 5.38
C LEU A 130 1.17 -8.61 5.85
N ALA A 131 2.19 -8.07 5.18
CA ALA A 131 2.71 -6.74 5.48
C ALA A 131 1.68 -5.64 5.18
N VAL A 132 1.02 -5.69 4.01
CA VAL A 132 -0.08 -4.76 3.65
C VAL A 132 -1.19 -4.79 4.70
N THR A 133 -1.67 -5.98 5.07
CA THR A 133 -2.76 -6.10 6.07
C THR A 133 -2.38 -5.55 7.44
N ARG A 134 -1.12 -5.72 7.87
CA ARG A 134 -0.63 -5.14 9.14
C ARG A 134 -0.55 -3.62 9.11
N ILE A 135 -0.19 -3.04 7.96
CA ILE A 135 -0.17 -1.58 7.76
C ILE A 135 -1.59 -1.03 7.81
N GLU A 136 -2.54 -1.64 7.08
CA GLU A 136 -3.95 -1.21 7.06
C GLU A 136 -4.62 -1.27 8.44
N ASP A 137 -4.32 -2.30 9.22
CA ASP A 137 -4.86 -2.46 10.59
C ASP A 137 -4.22 -1.51 11.62
N GLY A 138 -3.19 -0.74 11.25
CA GLY A 138 -2.42 0.11 12.17
C GLY A 138 -1.68 -0.69 13.26
N ARG A 139 -1.49 -2.01 13.06
CA ARG A 139 -0.88 -2.93 14.02
C ARG A 139 0.61 -3.16 13.78
N MET A 140 1.26 -2.27 13.04
CA MET A 140 2.68 -2.40 12.75
C MET A 140 3.52 -2.07 13.99
N ASN A 141 3.88 -3.09 14.76
CA ASN A 141 4.84 -2.96 15.86
C ASN A 141 6.26 -2.92 15.27
N LEU A 142 6.78 -1.71 15.07
CA LEU A 142 8.16 -1.50 14.63
C LEU A 142 9.13 -1.89 15.76
N ARG A 143 10.10 -2.75 15.42
CA ARG A 143 11.24 -3.07 16.31
C ARG A 143 12.44 -2.24 15.88
N MET A 144 12.51 -1.03 16.42
CA MET A 144 13.58 -0.07 16.10
C MET A 144 14.83 -0.37 16.93
N GLU A 145 15.79 -1.09 16.33
CA GLU A 145 17.08 -1.43 16.94
C GLU A 145 18.21 -0.74 16.16
N THR A 146 19.40 -0.66 16.79
CA THR A 146 20.59 -0.10 16.11
C THR A 146 21.26 -1.22 15.35
N GLU A 147 21.25 -1.12 14.03
CA GLU A 147 21.71 -2.16 13.12
C GLU A 147 22.86 -1.67 12.25
N LEU A 148 23.75 -2.58 11.86
CA LEU A 148 24.81 -2.32 10.90
C LEU A 148 24.23 -2.39 9.47
N VAL A 149 24.28 -1.27 8.75
CA VAL A 149 23.64 -1.14 7.43
C VAL A 149 24.17 -2.14 6.41
N SER A 150 25.47 -2.42 6.42
CA SER A 150 26.10 -3.40 5.53
C SER A 150 25.61 -4.83 5.77
N GLU A 151 25.29 -5.20 7.03
CA GLU A 151 24.70 -6.52 7.34
C GLU A 151 23.28 -6.64 6.82
N VAL A 152 22.46 -5.58 6.98
CA VAL A 152 21.09 -5.54 6.49
C VAL A 152 21.06 -5.66 4.95
N ILE A 153 21.96 -4.98 4.25
CA ILE A 153 22.09 -5.08 2.79
C ILE A 153 22.55 -6.47 2.38
N SER A 154 23.54 -7.03 3.07
CA SER A 154 24.06 -8.37 2.78
C SER A 154 22.99 -9.45 3.00
N GLU A 155 22.16 -9.30 4.02
CA GLU A 155 20.99 -10.17 4.25
C GLU A 155 19.99 -10.07 3.11
N ALA A 156 19.63 -8.86 2.70
CA ALA A 156 18.73 -8.64 1.58
C ALA A 156 19.23 -9.30 0.28
N LEU A 157 20.51 -9.12 -0.03
CA LEU A 157 21.11 -9.69 -1.25
C LEU A 157 21.16 -11.23 -1.26
N ARG A 158 21.15 -11.88 -0.09
CA ARG A 158 21.03 -13.36 0.00
C ARG A 158 19.64 -13.86 -0.43
N HIS A 159 18.61 -13.03 -0.30
CA HIS A 159 17.22 -13.37 -0.61
C HIS A 159 16.74 -12.88 -1.98
N VAL A 160 17.57 -12.13 -2.70
CA VAL A 160 17.26 -11.67 -4.05
C VAL A 160 17.12 -12.86 -5.02
N SER A 161 16.22 -12.74 -5.97
CA SER A 161 15.91 -13.73 -7.02
C SER A 161 17.17 -14.34 -7.66
N ARG A 162 17.11 -15.64 -8.01
CA ARG A 162 18.19 -16.32 -8.78
C ARG A 162 18.51 -15.66 -10.11
N GLN A 163 17.59 -14.91 -10.70
CA GLN A 163 17.84 -14.12 -11.90
C GLN A 163 18.89 -13.02 -11.68
N SER A 164 19.24 -12.71 -10.43
CA SER A 164 20.34 -11.82 -10.06
C SER A 164 21.69 -12.26 -10.67
N VAL A 165 21.90 -13.56 -10.91
CA VAL A 165 23.11 -14.12 -11.54
C VAL A 165 23.33 -13.58 -12.96
N GLU A 166 22.25 -13.16 -13.63
CA GLU A 166 22.30 -12.56 -14.97
C GLU A 166 22.58 -11.04 -14.95
N HIS A 167 22.73 -10.43 -13.75
CA HIS A 167 22.97 -9.00 -13.56
C HIS A 167 24.24 -8.74 -12.74
N SER A 168 24.84 -7.58 -12.89
CA SER A 168 25.98 -7.15 -12.08
C SER A 168 25.44 -6.33 -10.88
N ILE A 169 25.31 -6.98 -9.71
CA ILE A 169 24.83 -6.31 -8.49
C ILE A 169 26.03 -5.98 -7.62
N THR A 170 26.20 -4.69 -7.28
CA THR A 170 27.25 -4.20 -6.40
C THR A 170 26.66 -3.43 -5.22
N ALA A 171 27.27 -3.59 -4.05
CA ALA A 171 26.94 -2.79 -2.86
C ALA A 171 28.20 -2.04 -2.41
N GLU A 172 28.09 -0.72 -2.31
CA GLU A 172 29.17 0.17 -1.91
C GLU A 172 28.71 1.05 -0.75
N SER A 173 29.58 1.24 0.23
CA SER A 173 29.33 2.10 1.40
C SER A 173 30.46 3.13 1.51
N THR A 174 30.10 4.33 1.91
CA THR A 174 31.08 5.37 2.28
C THR A 174 31.73 5.12 3.63
N ASP A 175 31.14 4.26 4.48
CA ASP A 175 31.64 3.89 5.81
C ASP A 175 31.21 2.44 6.11
N ASP A 176 32.18 1.58 6.36
CA ASP A 176 31.95 0.14 6.63
C ASP A 176 31.23 -0.11 7.97
N PHE A 177 31.28 0.84 8.89
CA PHE A 177 30.66 0.76 10.23
C PHE A 177 29.42 1.65 10.37
N LEU A 178 28.72 1.91 9.27
CA LEU A 178 27.54 2.75 9.27
C LEU A 178 26.39 2.08 10.06
N LEU A 179 26.03 2.71 11.20
CA LEU A 179 24.93 2.27 12.05
C LEU A 179 23.70 3.14 11.84
N ALA A 180 22.52 2.53 11.81
CA ALA A 180 21.26 3.24 11.76
C ALA A 180 20.20 2.55 12.64
N ARG A 181 19.29 3.34 13.20
CA ARG A 181 18.17 2.83 13.98
C ARG A 181 17.02 2.47 13.04
N MET A 182 16.73 1.17 12.91
CA MET A 182 15.73 0.66 11.97
C MET A 182 15.11 -0.67 12.45
N ASP A 183 14.00 -1.07 11.84
CA ASP A 183 13.55 -2.46 11.88
C ASP A 183 14.21 -3.20 10.71
N ALA A 184 15.26 -3.96 10.99
CA ALA A 184 16.09 -4.64 9.98
C ALA A 184 15.26 -5.50 9.02
N ARG A 185 14.23 -6.20 9.52
CA ARG A 185 13.38 -7.09 8.69
C ARG A 185 12.62 -6.31 7.64
N LEU A 186 12.11 -5.12 7.99
CA LEU A 186 11.37 -4.28 7.05
C LEU A 186 12.31 -3.67 6.02
N ILE A 187 13.49 -3.19 6.43
CA ILE A 187 14.47 -2.63 5.50
C ILE A 187 15.02 -3.71 4.57
N VAL A 188 15.27 -4.92 5.04
CA VAL A 188 15.61 -6.08 4.18
C VAL A 188 14.54 -6.27 3.12
N GLN A 189 13.25 -6.27 3.48
CA GLN A 189 12.15 -6.43 2.54
C GLN A 189 12.08 -5.28 1.53
N VAL A 190 12.29 -4.04 1.96
CA VAL A 190 12.36 -2.87 1.06
C VAL A 190 13.49 -3.04 0.04
N ILE A 191 14.69 -3.42 0.48
CA ILE A 191 15.84 -3.62 -0.41
C ILE A 191 15.55 -4.75 -1.42
N ILE A 192 15.00 -5.88 -0.97
CA ILE A 192 14.61 -7.00 -1.85
C ILE A 192 13.62 -6.49 -2.91
N ASN A 193 12.58 -5.78 -2.51
CA ASN A 193 11.57 -5.25 -3.43
C ASN A 193 12.18 -4.31 -4.49
N LEU A 194 13.10 -3.43 -4.08
CA LEU A 194 13.77 -2.50 -5.00
C LEU A 194 14.71 -3.23 -5.96
N VAL A 195 15.52 -4.17 -5.47
CA VAL A 195 16.47 -4.93 -6.29
C VAL A 195 15.74 -5.88 -7.24
N ASP A 196 14.71 -6.58 -6.79
CA ASP A 196 13.89 -7.45 -7.64
C ASP A 196 13.15 -6.64 -8.73
N ASN A 197 12.71 -5.41 -8.43
CA ASN A 197 12.19 -4.51 -9.45
C ASN A 197 13.28 -4.13 -10.47
N ALA A 198 14.46 -3.78 -10.02
CA ALA A 198 15.57 -3.47 -10.92
C ALA A 198 15.92 -4.66 -11.84
N ILE A 199 16.04 -5.88 -11.29
CA ILE A 199 16.25 -7.11 -12.07
C ILE A 199 15.14 -7.33 -13.10
N LYS A 200 13.90 -7.09 -12.70
CA LYS A 200 12.73 -7.35 -13.52
C LYS A 200 12.60 -6.40 -14.70
N TYR A 201 12.93 -5.13 -14.51
CA TYR A 201 12.71 -4.08 -15.51
C TYR A 201 13.97 -3.70 -16.30
N THR A 202 15.09 -4.36 -16.03
CA THR A 202 16.33 -4.20 -16.78
C THR A 202 16.62 -5.40 -17.68
N GLN A 203 17.56 -5.26 -18.60
CA GLN A 203 18.00 -6.35 -19.47
C GLN A 203 19.06 -7.22 -18.77
N LYS A 204 19.23 -8.46 -19.24
CA LYS A 204 20.34 -9.31 -18.79
C LYS A 204 21.69 -8.60 -19.01
N GLY A 205 22.55 -8.65 -18.01
CA GLY A 205 23.83 -7.95 -18.00
C GLY A 205 23.78 -6.52 -17.48
N SER A 206 22.60 -6.00 -17.14
CA SER A 206 22.45 -4.66 -16.54
C SER A 206 23.14 -4.56 -15.19
N ARG A 207 23.52 -3.33 -14.85
CA ARG A 207 24.17 -2.99 -13.59
C ARG A 207 23.17 -2.45 -12.60
N ILE A 208 23.16 -3.05 -11.40
CA ILE A 208 22.36 -2.61 -10.26
C ILE A 208 23.33 -2.25 -9.13
N GLN A 209 23.23 -1.02 -8.61
CA GLN A 209 24.14 -0.53 -7.57
C GLN A 209 23.34 -0.16 -6.32
N ILE A 210 23.79 -0.62 -5.17
CA ILE A 210 23.29 -0.22 -3.85
C ILE A 210 24.36 0.68 -3.24
N LEU A 211 24.03 1.95 -3.04
CA LEU A 211 24.95 2.94 -2.48
C LEU A 211 24.44 3.38 -1.11
N THR A 212 25.31 3.44 -0.13
CA THR A 212 24.99 3.96 1.21
C THR A 212 25.83 5.17 1.55
N ASP A 213 25.14 6.22 1.95
CA ASP A 213 25.76 7.50 2.35
C ASP A 213 25.29 7.87 3.75
N LYS A 214 26.21 8.39 4.57
CA LYS A 214 25.88 9.05 5.81
C LYS A 214 25.49 10.51 5.52
N LEU A 215 24.32 10.90 5.95
CA LEU A 215 23.88 12.30 6.02
C LEU A 215 24.09 12.83 7.44
N GLU A 216 23.79 14.11 7.69
CA GLU A 216 24.03 14.74 9.01
C GLU A 216 23.36 13.97 10.17
N SER A 217 22.08 13.61 10.03
CA SER A 217 21.29 12.87 11.03
C SER A 217 20.78 11.53 10.55
N ASP A 218 20.93 11.22 9.26
CA ASP A 218 20.29 10.08 8.61
C ASP A 218 21.28 9.24 7.82
N VAL A 219 20.85 8.02 7.48
CA VAL A 219 21.54 7.16 6.52
C VAL A 219 20.68 7.04 5.28
N ARG A 220 21.28 7.24 4.11
CA ARG A 220 20.61 7.08 2.83
C ARG A 220 21.09 5.79 2.16
N ILE A 221 20.14 4.91 1.85
CA ILE A 221 20.34 3.74 0.99
C ILE A 221 19.73 4.05 -0.36
N ARG A 222 20.53 3.96 -1.43
CA ARG A 222 20.10 4.24 -2.81
C ARG A 222 20.29 3.00 -3.66
N VAL A 223 19.23 2.55 -4.31
CA VAL A 223 19.28 1.49 -5.33
C VAL A 223 19.19 2.16 -6.69
N THR A 224 20.12 1.88 -7.57
CA THR A 224 20.22 2.48 -8.91
C THR A 224 20.38 1.36 -9.93
N ASP A 225 19.67 1.43 -11.04
CA ASP A 225 19.77 0.56 -12.20
C ASP A 225 20.05 1.37 -13.46
N ASP A 226 20.52 0.71 -14.51
CA ASP A 226 20.76 1.28 -15.84
C ASP A 226 19.64 0.95 -16.83
N GLY A 227 18.44 0.69 -16.33
CA GLY A 227 17.25 0.38 -17.11
C GLY A 227 16.60 1.59 -17.78
N PRO A 228 15.42 1.39 -18.40
CA PRO A 228 14.72 2.44 -19.15
C PRO A 228 14.14 3.56 -18.25
N GLY A 229 14.19 3.39 -16.93
CA GLY A 229 13.62 4.32 -15.98
C GLY A 229 12.08 4.28 -15.91
N ILE A 230 11.52 5.18 -15.12
CA ILE A 230 10.08 5.31 -14.91
C ILE A 230 9.59 6.60 -15.61
N PRO A 231 8.58 6.52 -16.52
CA PRO A 231 7.99 7.70 -17.14
C PRO A 231 7.49 8.70 -16.09
N ASP A 232 7.67 10.00 -16.35
CA ASP A 232 7.29 11.04 -15.40
C ASP A 232 5.82 11.00 -15.00
N GLU A 233 4.94 10.62 -15.93
CA GLU A 233 3.51 10.44 -15.70
C GLU A 233 3.18 9.30 -14.72
N ALA A 234 4.05 8.28 -14.66
CA ALA A 234 3.89 7.13 -13.79
C ALA A 234 4.43 7.36 -12.36
N LYS A 235 5.43 8.24 -12.20
CA LYS A 235 6.12 8.47 -10.92
C LYS A 235 5.20 8.79 -9.73
N PRO A 236 4.12 9.59 -9.87
CA PRO A 236 3.20 9.86 -8.76
C PRO A 236 2.45 8.63 -8.24
N PHE A 237 2.34 7.57 -9.07
CA PHE A 237 1.51 6.39 -8.80
C PHE A 237 2.31 5.13 -8.49
N VAL A 238 3.64 5.14 -8.58
CA VAL A 238 4.47 3.92 -8.44
C VAL A 238 4.40 3.28 -7.06
N PHE A 239 4.03 4.06 -6.05
CA PHE A 239 3.83 3.57 -4.68
C PHE A 239 2.36 3.23 -4.38
N ASP A 240 1.44 3.46 -5.33
CA ASP A 240 0.05 3.10 -5.15
C ASP A 240 -0.12 1.57 -5.17
N MET A 241 -1.02 1.07 -4.33
CA MET A 241 -1.32 -0.35 -4.23
C MET A 241 -1.84 -0.89 -5.57
N CYS A 242 -1.28 -2.02 -6.02
CA CYS A 242 -1.62 -2.67 -7.29
C CYS A 242 -1.33 -1.83 -8.55
N TYR A 243 -0.51 -0.79 -8.46
CA TYR A 243 -0.09 -0.07 -9.64
C TYR A 243 0.91 -0.91 -10.45
N THR A 244 0.53 -1.26 -11.64
CA THR A 244 1.37 -1.91 -12.64
C THR A 244 1.38 -1.04 -13.86
N GLY A 245 2.39 -0.22 -14.08
CA GLY A 245 2.45 0.79 -15.14
C GLY A 245 1.83 0.39 -16.49
N ALA A 246 1.53 1.36 -17.35
CA ALA A 246 0.84 1.18 -18.62
C ALA A 246 1.54 0.22 -19.61
N ASN A 247 2.83 0.01 -19.48
CA ASN A 247 3.58 -1.00 -20.20
C ASN A 247 3.40 -2.36 -19.53
N ARG A 248 2.27 -2.99 -19.76
CA ARG A 248 2.18 -4.45 -19.71
C ARG A 248 3.09 -4.97 -20.83
N ILE A 249 4.38 -5.08 -20.53
CA ILE A 249 5.23 -5.97 -21.30
C ILE A 249 4.53 -7.32 -21.13
N ALA A 250 4.04 -7.86 -22.24
CA ALA A 250 3.35 -9.15 -22.32
C ALA A 250 4.29 -10.32 -21.97
N ASP A 251 5.27 -10.05 -21.15
CA ASP A 251 6.29 -10.96 -20.70
C ASP A 251 5.91 -11.49 -19.32
N SER A 252 5.94 -12.79 -19.18
CA SER A 252 5.62 -13.69 -18.08
C SER A 252 6.08 -13.29 -16.66
N ARG A 253 6.46 -12.05 -16.43
CA ARG A 253 7.01 -11.55 -15.17
C ARG A 253 5.88 -11.07 -14.26
N ARG A 254 5.40 -11.96 -13.44
CA ARG A 254 4.34 -11.78 -12.46
C ARG A 254 4.64 -10.60 -11.54
N SER A 255 3.80 -9.57 -11.51
CA SER A 255 3.91 -8.44 -10.57
C SER A 255 2.53 -7.95 -10.19
N LEU A 256 2.22 -8.07 -8.91
CA LEU A 256 0.98 -7.59 -8.31
C LEU A 256 0.99 -6.07 -8.06
N GLY A 257 2.10 -5.39 -8.29
CA GLY A 257 2.25 -3.99 -7.89
C GLY A 257 2.24 -3.78 -6.37
N LEU A 258 2.59 -4.83 -5.58
CA LEU A 258 2.62 -4.76 -4.13
C LEU A 258 4.02 -4.41 -3.58
N GLY A 259 5.09 -4.66 -4.34
CA GLY A 259 6.46 -4.47 -3.84
C GLY A 259 6.77 -3.02 -3.49
N LEU A 260 6.49 -2.07 -4.39
CA LEU A 260 6.79 -0.66 -4.16
C LEU A 260 5.83 0.00 -3.16
N CYS A 261 4.57 -0.42 -3.05
CA CYS A 261 3.65 0.14 -2.06
C CYS A 261 4.02 -0.23 -0.60
N LEU A 262 4.92 -1.22 -0.42
CA LEU A 262 5.47 -1.61 0.87
C LEU A 262 6.78 -0.85 1.20
N CYS A 263 7.32 -0.09 0.24
CA CYS A 263 8.51 0.73 0.43
C CYS A 263 8.16 2.13 0.90
#